data_86bf38f0c5aa81563527590926fa3bfc
#
_entry.id   86bf38f0c5aa81563527590926fa3bfc
#
_cell.length_a   1.000
_cell.length_b   1.000
_cell.length_c   1.000
_cell.angle_alpha   90.00
_cell.angle_beta   90.00
_cell.angle_gamma   90.00
#
_symmetry.space_group_name_H-M   'P 1'
#
loop_
_entity.id
_entity.type
_entity.pdbx_description
1 polymer ?
#
loop_
_entity_poly.entity_id
_entity_poly.type
_entity_poly.pdbx_seq_one_letter_code
_entity_poly.pdbx_strand_id
1 'polypeptide(L)'
;MARRRLDTFSLSFLDIMSCGFGAVVLFYMIISATMAIRSDELNKNLSERADKLRVEASEGEDNLVELRNTLEETEKKIVEARGLSRRIVELIEDKQVELAEMEDDTVARQEHINKLKADLKALEEDSKRLSAASSQPEELGDRLRRIQGDGDRQYLTGVKVGGERVLVLLDASASMLDETIVNIIRRRNMDDAQKIRSPKWQRALRTVEWLVAQLPPGARFQIVRFSQTASPVLPDSAETWLEAADPEVVDRVIQGSRRLVPNGGTSLHNAFASVKTLTPRPDNIFLITDGLPTQGREPPRSRTVSGRARLRHFNNSLEELPGGIPVNVVLLPIEGDAQAATEFWRLAQATQGSFISPSRDWP
;
A
#
# COMPACT_ATOMS: atom_id res chain seq x y z
N MET A 1 -124.13 -29.43 -14.11
CA MET A 1 -122.73 -29.73 -14.01
C MET A 1 -121.96 -28.58 -14.58
N ALA A 2 -121.36 -27.73 -13.78
CA ALA A 2 -120.61 -26.53 -14.19
C ALA A 2 -119.12 -26.89 -14.20
N ARG A 3 -118.51 -26.86 -15.41
CA ARG A 3 -117.07 -26.96 -15.56
C ARG A 3 -116.44 -25.61 -15.23
N ARG A 4 -115.71 -25.53 -14.13
CA ARG A 4 -114.79 -24.45 -13.83
C ARG A 4 -113.63 -24.49 -14.89
N ARG A 5 -113.54 -23.42 -15.68
CA ARG A 5 -112.32 -23.19 -16.48
C ARG A 5 -111.26 -22.62 -15.52
N LEU A 6 -110.12 -23.34 -15.49
CA LEU A 6 -108.93 -22.82 -14.87
C LEU A 6 -108.37 -21.74 -15.79
N ASP A 7 -108.34 -20.54 -15.32
CA ASP A 7 -107.62 -19.47 -16.06
C ASP A 7 -106.14 -19.81 -16.14
N THR A 8 -105.73 -19.96 -17.36
CA THR A 8 -104.33 -20.10 -17.70
C THR A 8 -103.59 -18.81 -17.43
N PHE A 9 -102.43 -18.85 -16.77
CA PHE A 9 -101.56 -17.70 -16.52
C PHE A 9 -101.55 -16.72 -17.67
N SER A 10 -101.76 -15.39 -17.35
CA SER A 10 -101.72 -14.37 -18.38
C SER A 10 -100.32 -14.28 -19.01
N LEU A 11 -100.26 -14.08 -20.31
CA LEU A 11 -98.99 -13.91 -21.05
C LEU A 11 -98.15 -12.79 -20.41
N SER A 12 -98.73 -11.76 -19.88
CA SER A 12 -98.07 -10.66 -19.13
C SER A 12 -97.37 -11.13 -17.88
N PHE A 13 -97.91 -12.13 -17.16
CA PHE A 13 -97.25 -12.68 -15.95
C PHE A 13 -96.01 -13.50 -16.33
N LEU A 14 -96.07 -14.28 -17.42
CA LEU A 14 -94.95 -15.02 -17.91
C LEU A 14 -93.80 -14.12 -18.40
N ASP A 15 -94.13 -12.97 -19.04
CA ASP A 15 -93.16 -12.01 -19.53
C ASP A 15 -92.42 -11.30 -18.37
N ILE A 16 -93.21 -10.88 -17.33
CA ILE A 16 -92.64 -10.24 -16.15
C ILE A 16 -91.74 -11.25 -15.37
N MET A 17 -92.13 -12.49 -15.24
CA MET A 17 -91.35 -13.55 -14.60
C MET A 17 -90.08 -13.90 -15.38
N SER A 18 -90.22 -13.97 -16.71
CA SER A 18 -89.01 -14.26 -17.56
C SER A 18 -88.03 -13.09 -17.58
N CYS A 19 -88.51 -11.84 -17.63
CA CYS A 19 -87.64 -10.66 -17.52
C CYS A 19 -86.99 -10.51 -16.14
N GLY A 20 -87.72 -10.79 -15.06
CA GLY A 20 -87.21 -10.79 -13.71
C GLY A 20 -86.15 -11.88 -13.49
N PHE A 21 -86.46 -13.07 -14.00
CA PHE A 21 -85.50 -14.18 -13.95
C PHE A 21 -84.23 -13.86 -14.78
N GLY A 22 -84.36 -13.33 -15.98
CA GLY A 22 -83.25 -12.90 -16.85
C GLY A 22 -82.37 -11.86 -16.14
N ALA A 23 -82.95 -10.87 -15.47
CA ALA A 23 -82.21 -9.88 -14.71
C ALA A 23 -81.43 -10.48 -13.53
N VAL A 24 -82.02 -11.43 -12.77
CA VAL A 24 -81.36 -12.13 -11.66
C VAL A 24 -80.22 -13.00 -12.16
N VAL A 25 -80.39 -13.71 -13.27
CA VAL A 25 -79.30 -14.50 -13.89
C VAL A 25 -78.17 -13.61 -14.40
N LEU A 26 -78.48 -12.49 -15.03
CA LEU A 26 -77.48 -11.54 -15.48
C LEU A 26 -76.70 -10.92 -14.32
N PHE A 27 -77.41 -10.55 -13.28
CA PHE A 27 -76.78 -10.03 -12.03
C PHE A 27 -75.92 -11.08 -11.34
N TYR A 28 -76.34 -12.33 -11.31
CA TYR A 28 -75.55 -13.42 -10.78
C TYR A 28 -74.28 -13.70 -11.66
N MET A 29 -74.41 -13.63 -12.97
CA MET A 29 -73.25 -13.75 -13.86
C MET A 29 -72.23 -12.64 -13.70
N ILE A 30 -72.70 -11.39 -13.51
CA ILE A 30 -71.82 -10.25 -13.29
C ILE A 30 -71.10 -10.40 -11.94
N ILE A 31 -71.76 -10.75 -10.87
CA ILE A 31 -71.14 -10.99 -9.56
C ILE A 31 -70.16 -12.15 -9.63
N SER A 32 -70.54 -13.25 -10.27
CA SER A 32 -69.65 -14.41 -10.40
C SER A 32 -68.40 -14.09 -11.24
N ALA A 33 -68.55 -13.34 -12.33
CA ALA A 33 -67.43 -12.90 -13.16
C ALA A 33 -66.50 -11.93 -12.38
N THR A 34 -67.04 -10.97 -11.64
CA THR A 34 -66.27 -10.03 -10.83
C THR A 34 -65.53 -10.74 -9.68
N MET A 35 -66.15 -11.73 -9.03
CA MET A 35 -65.52 -12.55 -8.02
C MET A 35 -64.38 -13.39 -8.59
N ALA A 36 -64.56 -13.98 -9.77
CA ALA A 36 -63.54 -14.76 -10.45
C ALA A 36 -62.28 -13.90 -10.81
N ILE A 37 -62.49 -12.72 -11.40
CA ILE A 37 -61.44 -11.77 -11.73
C ILE A 37 -60.67 -11.33 -10.48
N ARG A 38 -61.41 -10.97 -9.43
CA ARG A 38 -60.82 -10.54 -8.17
C ARG A 38 -60.02 -11.66 -7.46
N SER A 39 -60.50 -12.90 -7.56
CA SER A 39 -59.77 -14.07 -7.05
C SER A 39 -58.49 -14.35 -7.83
N ASP A 40 -58.54 -14.21 -9.14
CA ASP A 40 -57.34 -14.40 -10.01
C ASP A 40 -56.29 -13.31 -9.76
N GLU A 41 -56.69 -12.04 -9.64
CA GLU A 41 -55.75 -10.95 -9.28
C GLU A 41 -55.15 -11.14 -7.89
N LEU A 42 -55.94 -11.61 -6.92
CA LEU A 42 -55.44 -11.87 -5.57
C LEU A 42 -54.44 -13.05 -5.57
N ASN A 43 -54.77 -14.14 -6.29
CA ASN A 43 -53.88 -15.30 -6.41
C ASN A 43 -52.59 -14.95 -7.12
N LYS A 44 -52.66 -14.15 -8.20
CA LYS A 44 -51.47 -13.67 -8.90
C LYS A 44 -50.57 -12.82 -8.01
N ASN A 45 -51.16 -11.87 -7.26
CA ASN A 45 -50.43 -11.02 -6.32
C ASN A 45 -49.78 -11.84 -5.18
N LEU A 46 -50.49 -12.85 -4.66
CA LEU A 46 -49.96 -13.73 -3.64
C LEU A 46 -48.84 -14.62 -4.18
N SER A 47 -48.98 -15.14 -5.42
CA SER A 47 -47.93 -15.90 -6.07
C SER A 47 -46.64 -15.09 -6.31
N GLU A 48 -46.80 -13.87 -6.87
CA GLU A 48 -45.65 -12.97 -7.08
C GLU A 48 -44.94 -12.61 -5.75
N ARG A 49 -45.73 -12.44 -4.68
CA ARG A 49 -45.17 -12.19 -3.35
C ARG A 49 -44.49 -13.39 -2.76
N ALA A 50 -45.04 -14.60 -2.97
CA ALA A 50 -44.43 -15.87 -2.52
C ALA A 50 -43.13 -16.14 -3.25
N ASP A 51 -43.09 -15.87 -4.56
CA ASP A 51 -41.87 -16.06 -5.36
C ASP A 51 -40.77 -15.06 -4.96
N LYS A 52 -41.15 -13.80 -4.70
CA LYS A 52 -40.21 -12.79 -4.21
C LYS A 52 -39.60 -13.19 -2.85
N LEU A 53 -40.44 -13.63 -1.90
CA LEU A 53 -39.98 -14.09 -0.59
C LEU A 53 -39.11 -15.36 -0.67
N ARG A 54 -39.37 -16.24 -1.66
CA ARG A 54 -38.49 -17.39 -1.90
C ARG A 54 -37.11 -16.99 -2.37
N VAL A 55 -37.04 -16.03 -3.30
CA VAL A 55 -35.75 -15.50 -3.77
C VAL A 55 -34.99 -14.82 -2.60
N GLU A 56 -35.66 -13.97 -1.84
CA GLU A 56 -35.08 -13.29 -0.67
C GLU A 56 -34.60 -14.29 0.39
N ALA A 57 -35.35 -15.37 0.63
CA ALA A 57 -34.95 -16.43 1.55
C ALA A 57 -33.73 -17.21 1.04
N SER A 58 -33.68 -17.55 -0.25
CA SER A 58 -32.53 -18.22 -0.87
C SER A 58 -31.27 -17.36 -0.83
N GLU A 59 -31.38 -16.05 -1.16
CA GLU A 59 -30.26 -15.11 -1.05
C GLU A 59 -29.81 -14.96 0.41
N GLY A 60 -30.74 -14.97 1.36
CA GLY A 60 -30.45 -14.95 2.79
C GLY A 60 -29.70 -16.18 3.26
N GLU A 61 -30.08 -17.38 2.79
CA GLU A 61 -29.39 -18.63 3.09
C GLU A 61 -27.97 -18.65 2.51
N ASP A 62 -27.77 -18.21 1.27
CA ASP A 62 -26.45 -18.11 0.65
C ASP A 62 -25.54 -17.14 1.41
N ASN A 63 -26.05 -15.97 1.79
CA ASN A 63 -25.31 -15.01 2.60
C ASN A 63 -24.95 -15.56 4.00
N LEU A 64 -25.83 -16.33 4.63
CA LEU A 64 -25.52 -16.98 5.91
C LEU A 64 -24.41 -18.03 5.79
N VAL A 65 -24.38 -18.79 4.69
CA VAL A 65 -23.31 -19.75 4.43
C VAL A 65 -21.97 -19.03 4.24
N GLU A 66 -21.96 -17.93 3.47
CA GLU A 66 -20.75 -17.13 3.26
C GLU A 66 -20.24 -16.51 4.57
N LEU A 67 -21.13 -15.91 5.35
CA LEU A 67 -20.80 -15.37 6.67
C LEU A 67 -20.26 -16.41 7.63
N ARG A 68 -20.82 -17.62 7.62
CA ARG A 68 -20.35 -18.74 8.47
C ARG A 68 -18.94 -19.17 8.06
N ASN A 69 -18.68 -19.28 6.77
CA ASN A 69 -17.36 -19.65 6.25
C ASN A 69 -16.31 -18.58 6.59
N THR A 70 -16.64 -17.29 6.43
CA THR A 70 -15.75 -16.19 6.79
C THR A 70 -15.47 -16.13 8.28
N LEU A 71 -16.47 -16.42 9.11
CA LEU A 71 -16.31 -16.50 10.56
C LEU A 71 -15.38 -17.65 10.97
N GLU A 72 -15.55 -18.83 10.40
CA GLU A 72 -14.66 -19.98 10.65
C GLU A 72 -13.22 -19.69 10.20
N GLU A 73 -13.04 -19.02 9.06
CA GLU A 73 -11.71 -18.62 8.58
C GLU A 73 -11.05 -17.58 9.50
N THR A 74 -11.83 -16.62 9.99
CA THR A 74 -11.31 -15.60 10.93
C THR A 74 -10.97 -16.19 12.29
N GLU A 75 -11.77 -17.14 12.80
CA GLU A 75 -11.46 -17.86 14.04
C GLU A 75 -10.17 -18.66 13.92
N LYS A 76 -9.95 -19.36 12.81
CA LYS A 76 -8.66 -20.07 12.55
C LYS A 76 -7.48 -19.10 12.56
N LYS A 77 -7.59 -17.94 11.88
CA LYS A 77 -6.55 -16.91 11.89
C LYS A 77 -6.27 -16.36 13.29
N ILE A 78 -7.30 -16.19 14.10
CA ILE A 78 -7.14 -15.74 15.50
C ILE A 78 -6.39 -16.79 16.33
N VAL A 79 -6.71 -18.06 16.16
CA VAL A 79 -6.02 -19.16 16.87
C VAL A 79 -4.54 -19.22 16.45
N GLU A 80 -4.25 -19.11 15.15
CA GLU A 80 -2.88 -19.08 14.64
C GLU A 80 -2.11 -17.86 15.16
N ALA A 81 -2.71 -16.67 15.13
CA ALA A 81 -2.11 -15.45 15.65
C ALA A 81 -1.83 -15.54 17.15
N ARG A 82 -2.73 -16.13 17.94
CA ARG A 82 -2.51 -16.38 19.37
C ARG A 82 -1.37 -17.37 19.61
N GLY A 83 -1.26 -18.41 18.78
CA GLY A 83 -0.17 -19.37 18.85
C GLY A 83 1.19 -18.73 18.56
N LEU A 84 1.25 -17.87 17.54
CA LEU A 84 2.45 -17.09 17.22
C LEU A 84 2.81 -16.10 18.33
N SER A 85 1.81 -15.42 18.89
CA SER A 85 2.02 -14.46 19.99
C SER A 85 2.61 -15.16 21.23
N ARG A 86 2.14 -16.35 21.60
CA ARG A 86 2.73 -17.12 22.71
C ARG A 86 4.19 -17.45 22.47
N ARG A 87 4.53 -17.93 21.25
CA ARG A 87 5.92 -18.26 20.90
C ARG A 87 6.82 -17.03 20.95
N ILE A 88 6.31 -15.87 20.53
CA ILE A 88 7.06 -14.61 20.60
C ILE A 88 7.30 -14.19 22.06
N VAL A 89 6.30 -14.35 22.93
CA VAL A 89 6.45 -14.05 24.37
C VAL A 89 7.48 -14.96 25.03
N GLU A 90 7.42 -16.28 24.77
CA GLU A 90 8.41 -17.24 25.24
C GLU A 90 9.83 -16.87 24.76
N LEU A 91 9.95 -16.49 23.50
CA LEU A 91 11.24 -16.11 22.91
C LEU A 91 11.77 -14.79 23.49
N ILE A 92 10.87 -13.85 23.85
CA ILE A 92 11.23 -12.63 24.57
C ILE A 92 11.70 -12.93 25.99
N GLU A 93 11.02 -13.83 26.70
CA GLU A 93 11.43 -14.26 28.04
C GLU A 93 12.80 -14.95 28.02
N ASP A 94 13.03 -15.87 27.07
CA ASP A 94 14.34 -16.50 26.86
C ASP A 94 15.45 -15.48 26.56
N LYS A 95 15.14 -14.49 25.70
CA LYS A 95 16.11 -13.42 25.38
C LYS A 95 16.34 -12.45 26.53
N GLN A 96 15.36 -12.24 27.39
CA GLN A 96 15.55 -11.43 28.59
C GLN A 96 16.44 -12.13 29.61
N VAL A 97 16.32 -13.46 29.75
CA VAL A 97 17.21 -14.25 30.59
C VAL A 97 18.65 -14.22 30.01
N GLU A 98 18.82 -14.43 28.69
CA GLU A 98 20.11 -14.33 28.03
C GLU A 98 20.74 -12.93 28.18
N LEU A 99 19.94 -11.87 28.10
CA LEU A 99 20.39 -10.50 28.36
C LEU A 99 20.82 -10.28 29.83
N ALA A 100 20.07 -10.82 30.77
CA ALA A 100 20.42 -10.72 32.20
C ALA A 100 21.74 -11.48 32.49
N GLU A 101 21.96 -12.65 31.89
CA GLU A 101 23.22 -13.38 31.97
C GLU A 101 24.39 -12.62 31.31
N MET A 102 24.13 -11.90 30.19
CA MET A 102 25.14 -11.03 29.55
C MET A 102 25.41 -9.75 30.33
N GLU A 103 24.44 -9.20 31.07
CA GLU A 103 24.63 -8.03 31.93
C GLU A 103 25.52 -8.32 33.15
N ASP A 104 25.48 -9.51 33.70
CA ASP A 104 26.40 -9.93 34.78
C ASP A 104 27.86 -10.07 34.29
N ASP A 105 28.08 -10.37 33.00
CA ASP A 105 29.40 -10.39 32.37
C ASP A 105 29.95 -9.00 32.02
N THR A 106 29.10 -7.94 32.14
CA THR A 106 29.44 -6.58 31.65
C THR A 106 30.26 -5.75 32.61
N VAL A 107 30.38 -6.08 33.92
CA VAL A 107 31.25 -5.33 34.82
C VAL A 107 32.74 -5.48 34.43
N ALA A 108 33.16 -6.68 34.06
CA ALA A 108 34.51 -6.93 33.54
C ALA A 108 34.74 -6.29 32.13
N ARG A 109 33.71 -6.27 31.28
CA ARG A 109 33.80 -5.60 29.98
C ARG A 109 33.77 -4.08 30.10
N GLN A 110 33.08 -3.51 31.07
CA GLN A 110 33.04 -2.06 31.32
C GLN A 110 34.42 -1.53 31.71
N GLU A 111 35.15 -2.27 32.54
CA GLU A 111 36.55 -1.93 32.86
C GLU A 111 37.45 -2.02 31.61
N HIS A 112 37.24 -3.02 30.79
CA HIS A 112 38.01 -3.17 29.53
C HIS A 112 37.67 -2.06 28.50
N ILE A 113 36.39 -1.67 28.38
CA ILE A 113 35.95 -0.54 27.55
C ILE A 113 36.51 0.79 28.07
N ASN A 114 36.54 0.99 29.39
CA ASN A 114 37.12 2.20 29.98
C ASN A 114 38.62 2.27 29.71
N LYS A 115 39.32 1.13 29.76
CA LYS A 115 40.75 1.03 29.40
C LYS A 115 40.97 1.34 27.95
N LEU A 116 40.17 0.73 27.04
CA LEU A 116 40.24 0.99 25.58
C LEU A 116 39.89 2.45 25.24
N LYS A 117 38.97 3.08 25.96
CA LYS A 117 38.66 4.52 25.80
C LYS A 117 39.84 5.41 26.24
N ALA A 118 40.54 5.03 27.33
CA ALA A 118 41.70 5.75 27.75
C ALA A 118 42.87 5.60 26.73
N ASP A 119 43.06 4.40 26.20
CA ASP A 119 44.05 4.13 25.17
C ASP A 119 43.74 4.84 23.85
N LEU A 120 42.46 4.91 23.46
CA LEU A 120 42.00 5.65 22.28
C LEU A 120 42.25 7.17 22.46
N LYS A 121 41.98 7.71 23.65
CA LYS A 121 42.22 9.13 23.92
C LYS A 121 43.71 9.47 23.90
N ALA A 122 44.58 8.58 24.40
CA ALA A 122 46.00 8.72 24.30
C ALA A 122 46.49 8.68 22.86
N LEU A 123 45.99 7.76 22.05
CA LEU A 123 46.27 7.66 20.60
C LEU A 123 45.74 8.88 19.82
N GLU A 124 44.58 9.43 20.16
CA GLU A 124 44.08 10.67 19.55
C GLU A 124 44.92 11.89 19.89
N GLU A 125 45.47 11.96 21.14
CA GLU A 125 46.39 13.03 21.55
C GLU A 125 47.74 12.86 20.83
N ASP A 126 48.25 11.66 20.68
CA ASP A 126 49.46 11.40 19.89
C ASP A 126 49.29 11.64 18.40
N SER A 127 48.10 11.28 17.82
CA SER A 127 47.73 11.60 16.45
C SER A 127 47.63 13.11 16.22
N LYS A 128 47.05 13.87 17.18
CA LYS A 128 47.04 15.34 17.16
C LYS A 128 48.41 15.95 17.25
N ARG A 129 49.33 15.38 18.04
CA ARG A 129 50.72 15.80 18.12
C ARG A 129 51.47 15.54 16.81
N LEU A 130 51.26 14.38 16.17
CA LEU A 130 51.83 14.03 14.89
C LEU A 130 51.26 14.85 13.74
N SER A 131 49.94 15.15 13.74
CA SER A 131 49.33 16.01 12.73
C SER A 131 49.69 17.50 12.88
N ALA A 132 50.01 17.95 14.10
CA ALA A 132 50.56 19.29 14.34
C ALA A 132 52.02 19.41 13.87
N ALA A 133 52.74 18.28 13.70
CA ALA A 133 54.10 18.25 13.17
C ALA A 133 54.18 18.10 11.63
N SER A 134 53.08 17.73 10.97
CA SER A 134 52.97 17.69 9.50
C SER A 134 51.96 18.74 9.03
N SER A 135 52.46 19.96 8.84
CA SER A 135 51.68 21.07 8.28
C SER A 135 51.46 20.87 6.79
N GLN A 136 50.37 20.21 6.43
CA GLN A 136 49.66 20.43 5.18
C GLN A 136 48.16 20.29 5.47
N PRO A 137 47.37 21.36 5.32
CA PRO A 137 45.89 21.24 5.44
C PRO A 137 45.36 20.54 4.18
N GLU A 138 44.93 19.28 4.30
CA GLU A 138 43.94 18.76 3.39
C GLU A 138 42.63 19.52 3.63
N GLU A 139 42.29 20.41 2.68
CA GLU A 139 41.00 21.06 2.64
C GLU A 139 39.92 19.98 2.48
N LEU A 140 39.28 19.64 3.59
CA LEU A 140 37.97 18.96 3.53
C LEU A 140 37.00 19.94 2.86
N GLY A 141 36.62 19.64 1.61
CA GLY A 141 35.68 20.43 0.83
C GLY A 141 34.41 20.74 1.63
N ASP A 142 34.04 22.01 1.65
CA ASP A 142 32.82 22.50 2.28
C ASP A 142 31.59 21.77 1.68
N ARG A 143 30.76 21.22 2.56
CA ARG A 143 29.46 20.67 2.16
C ARG A 143 28.62 21.78 1.55
N LEU A 144 28.29 21.65 0.27
CA LEU A 144 27.57 22.67 -0.52
C LEU A 144 26.15 22.99 -0.01
N ARG A 145 25.58 22.18 0.87
CA ARG A 145 24.24 22.41 1.43
C ARG A 145 24.09 21.80 2.82
N ARG A 146 23.64 22.59 3.79
CA ARG A 146 23.15 22.11 5.10
C ARG A 146 21.63 22.07 5.03
N ILE A 147 21.02 20.89 5.20
CA ILE A 147 19.59 20.77 5.45
C ILE A 147 19.37 20.87 6.94
N GLN A 148 18.68 21.91 7.41
CA GLN A 148 18.13 21.99 8.75
C GLN A 148 16.76 21.29 8.70
N GLY A 149 16.66 20.09 9.30
CA GLY A 149 15.39 19.45 9.57
C GLY A 149 14.67 20.12 10.75
N ASP A 150 13.36 20.00 10.79
CA ASP A 150 12.51 20.45 11.91
C ASP A 150 12.70 19.53 13.14
N GLY A 151 13.87 19.51 13.73
CA GLY A 151 14.14 18.74 14.94
C GLY A 151 15.62 18.54 15.21
N ASP A 152 16.01 18.72 16.46
CA ASP A 152 17.37 18.54 17.01
C ASP A 152 17.86 17.07 17.00
N ARG A 153 17.23 16.19 16.20
CA ARG A 153 17.54 14.76 16.14
C ARG A 153 18.34 14.44 14.89
N GLN A 154 19.65 14.56 15.01
CA GLN A 154 20.55 13.81 14.13
C GLN A 154 20.37 12.33 14.44
N TYR A 155 19.44 11.67 13.75
CA TYR A 155 19.38 10.22 13.77
C TYR A 155 20.67 9.70 13.15
N LEU A 156 21.48 9.05 13.94
CA LEU A 156 22.51 8.12 13.49
C LEU A 156 21.76 6.96 12.81
N THR A 157 21.29 7.22 11.60
CA THR A 157 20.66 6.24 10.75
C THR A 157 21.76 5.31 10.26
N GLY A 158 22.33 4.42 10.69
CA GLY A 158 23.34 3.49 10.16
C GLY A 158 23.38 3.32 8.62
N VAL A 159 22.76 4.25 7.90
CA VAL A 159 22.74 4.35 6.45
C VAL A 159 24.07 4.94 6.01
N LYS A 160 24.91 4.12 5.42
CA LYS A 160 26.15 4.57 4.80
C LYS A 160 25.79 5.27 3.48
N VAL A 161 25.65 6.59 3.52
CA VAL A 161 25.52 7.39 2.30
C VAL A 161 26.93 7.57 1.75
N GLY A 162 27.31 6.73 0.79
CA GLY A 162 28.63 6.74 0.18
C GLY A 162 28.63 5.93 -1.11
N GLY A 163 29.69 6.07 -1.88
CA GLY A 163 29.87 5.45 -3.20
C GLY A 163 30.30 6.48 -4.22
N GLU A 164 30.87 6.03 -5.33
CA GLU A 164 31.22 6.89 -6.45
C GLU A 164 30.04 7.16 -7.40
N ARG A 165 29.11 6.21 -7.48
CA ARG A 165 27.95 6.24 -8.39
C ARG A 165 26.69 5.80 -7.67
N VAL A 166 25.96 6.76 -7.15
CA VAL A 166 24.78 6.54 -6.32
C VAL A 166 23.51 6.65 -7.15
N LEU A 167 22.70 5.59 -7.18
CA LEU A 167 21.40 5.59 -7.83
C LEU A 167 20.28 5.71 -6.78
N VAL A 168 19.43 6.69 -6.93
CA VAL A 168 18.21 6.84 -6.12
C VAL A 168 17.00 6.42 -6.94
N LEU A 169 16.31 5.37 -6.50
CA LEU A 169 15.05 4.91 -7.05
C LEU A 169 13.91 5.48 -6.21
N LEU A 170 13.16 6.41 -6.77
CA LEU A 170 12.06 7.10 -6.09
C LEU A 170 10.71 6.55 -6.58
N ASP A 171 9.98 5.92 -5.69
CA ASP A 171 8.61 5.50 -5.96
C ASP A 171 7.69 6.72 -6.09
N ALA A 172 7.10 6.89 -7.28
CA ALA A 172 6.14 7.93 -7.60
C ALA A 172 4.75 7.33 -7.90
N SER A 173 4.42 6.20 -7.32
CA SER A 173 3.12 5.58 -7.45
C SER A 173 2.05 6.29 -6.62
N ALA A 174 0.78 6.00 -6.89
CA ALA A 174 -0.34 6.62 -6.20
C ALA A 174 -0.40 6.33 -4.69
N SER A 175 0.20 5.24 -4.22
CA SER A 175 0.28 4.90 -2.79
C SER A 175 1.14 5.87 -1.99
N MET A 176 2.08 6.56 -2.65
CA MET A 176 2.91 7.60 -2.04
C MET A 176 2.14 8.88 -1.65
N LEU A 177 0.86 8.98 -1.96
CA LEU A 177 0.02 10.12 -1.60
C LEU A 177 -0.37 10.15 -0.12
N ASP A 178 -0.55 8.99 0.54
CA ASP A 178 -0.94 8.92 1.96
C ASP A 178 -0.53 7.58 2.58
N GLU A 179 -0.63 7.46 3.89
CA GLU A 179 -0.35 6.24 4.63
C GLU A 179 -1.56 5.30 4.66
N THR A 180 -2.78 5.84 4.58
CA THR A 180 -4.04 5.07 4.65
C THR A 180 -4.68 4.89 3.28
N ILE A 181 -5.24 3.70 3.03
CA ILE A 181 -5.88 3.35 1.75
C ILE A 181 -7.01 4.33 1.41
N VAL A 182 -7.83 4.69 2.39
CA VAL A 182 -8.96 5.60 2.19
C VAL A 182 -8.49 6.97 1.71
N ASN A 183 -7.46 7.53 2.33
CA ASN A 183 -6.90 8.82 1.93
C ASN A 183 -6.19 8.75 0.57
N ILE A 184 -5.53 7.64 0.25
CA ILE A 184 -4.92 7.43 -1.08
C ILE A 184 -6.00 7.50 -2.16
N ILE A 185 -7.11 6.79 -1.99
CA ILE A 185 -8.24 6.82 -2.95
C ILE A 185 -8.80 8.24 -3.09
N ARG A 186 -8.95 8.95 -1.97
CA ARG A 186 -9.42 10.34 -1.95
C ARG A 186 -8.45 11.26 -2.69
N ARG A 187 -7.15 11.22 -2.34
CA ARG A 187 -6.12 12.11 -2.91
C ARG A 187 -5.85 11.82 -4.39
N ARG A 188 -5.95 10.57 -4.82
CA ARG A 188 -5.78 10.19 -6.23
C ARG A 188 -6.73 10.90 -7.18
N ASN A 189 -7.91 11.29 -6.69
CA ASN A 189 -8.93 11.99 -7.47
C ASN A 189 -8.86 13.54 -7.34
N MET A 190 -7.87 14.07 -6.60
CA MET A 190 -7.63 15.51 -6.48
C MET A 190 -6.80 16.02 -7.66
N ASP A 191 -6.69 17.34 -7.77
CA ASP A 191 -5.81 17.98 -8.74
C ASP A 191 -4.33 17.70 -8.46
N ASP A 192 -3.48 17.90 -9.46
CA ASP A 192 -2.06 17.57 -9.36
C ASP A 192 -1.32 18.44 -8.34
N ALA A 193 -1.74 19.69 -8.14
CA ALA A 193 -1.14 20.57 -7.14
C ALA A 193 -1.41 20.06 -5.72
N GLN A 194 -2.60 19.50 -5.46
CA GLN A 194 -2.95 18.90 -4.18
C GLN A 194 -2.22 17.55 -3.97
N LYS A 195 -2.05 16.73 -5.02
CA LYS A 195 -1.27 15.50 -4.97
C LYS A 195 0.19 15.77 -4.60
N ILE A 196 0.81 16.75 -5.26
CA ILE A 196 2.19 17.16 -4.96
C ILE A 196 2.34 17.60 -3.49
N ARG A 197 1.37 18.29 -2.92
CA ARG A 197 1.38 18.74 -1.52
C ARG A 197 1.07 17.65 -0.49
N SER A 198 0.86 16.42 -0.90
CA SER A 198 0.53 15.32 0.02
C SER A 198 1.68 15.08 1.03
N PRO A 199 1.38 14.95 2.34
CA PRO A 199 2.41 14.91 3.38
C PRO A 199 3.44 13.79 3.21
N LYS A 200 2.99 12.59 2.88
CA LYS A 200 3.87 11.43 2.64
C LYS A 200 4.77 11.65 1.41
N TRP A 201 4.22 12.20 0.33
CA TRP A 201 4.99 12.55 -0.85
C TRP A 201 6.04 13.62 -0.55
N GLN A 202 5.68 14.66 0.19
CA GLN A 202 6.62 15.69 0.61
C GLN A 202 7.75 15.13 1.49
N ARG A 203 7.45 14.13 2.33
CA ARG A 203 8.47 13.42 3.10
C ARG A 203 9.42 12.63 2.19
N ALA A 204 8.90 11.94 1.18
CA ALA A 204 9.73 11.26 0.19
C ALA A 204 10.68 12.22 -0.54
N LEU A 205 10.17 13.39 -0.95
CA LEU A 205 10.98 14.43 -1.59
C LEU A 205 12.07 15.00 -0.66
N ARG A 206 11.74 15.27 0.62
CA ARG A 206 12.75 15.66 1.60
C ARG A 206 13.81 14.58 1.82
N THR A 207 13.41 13.30 1.79
CA THR A 207 14.35 12.17 1.84
C THR A 207 15.32 12.20 0.66
N VAL A 208 14.84 12.46 -0.55
CA VAL A 208 15.70 12.62 -1.74
C VAL A 208 16.65 13.80 -1.56
N GLU A 209 16.16 14.95 -1.14
CA GLU A 209 16.96 16.15 -0.89
C GLU A 209 18.04 15.90 0.16
N TRP A 210 17.67 15.21 1.25
CA TRP A 210 18.60 14.83 2.30
C TRP A 210 19.69 13.88 1.78
N LEU A 211 19.31 12.84 1.02
CA LEU A 211 20.28 11.90 0.43
C LEU A 211 21.27 12.61 -0.47
N VAL A 212 20.79 13.46 -1.37
CA VAL A 212 21.65 14.20 -2.30
C VAL A 212 22.60 15.13 -1.55
N ALA A 213 22.14 15.78 -0.48
CA ALA A 213 22.98 16.66 0.34
C ALA A 213 24.06 15.93 1.15
N GLN A 214 23.89 14.62 1.38
CA GLN A 214 24.89 13.79 2.08
C GLN A 214 25.91 13.14 1.14
N LEU A 215 25.74 13.26 -0.18
CA LEU A 215 26.67 12.70 -1.13
C LEU A 215 28.04 13.37 -1.03
N PRO A 216 29.16 12.60 -1.11
CA PRO A 216 30.49 13.19 -1.22
C PRO A 216 30.61 14.08 -2.45
N PRO A 217 31.37 15.19 -2.41
CA PRO A 217 31.52 16.08 -3.56
C PRO A 217 32.05 15.41 -4.83
N GLY A 218 32.86 14.36 -4.71
CA GLY A 218 33.36 13.58 -5.85
C GLY A 218 32.43 12.50 -6.36
N ALA A 219 31.25 12.32 -5.73
CA ALA A 219 30.32 11.31 -6.15
C ALA A 219 29.48 11.77 -7.35
N ARG A 220 29.08 10.79 -8.15
CA ARG A 220 28.10 10.96 -9.22
C ARG A 220 26.78 10.32 -8.78
N PHE A 221 25.69 10.88 -9.19
CA PHE A 221 24.37 10.33 -8.82
C PHE A 221 23.41 10.36 -9.99
N GLN A 222 22.34 9.58 -9.86
CA GLN A 222 21.19 9.64 -10.75
C GLN A 222 19.93 9.38 -9.92
N ILE A 223 18.84 10.07 -10.26
CA ILE A 223 17.54 9.86 -9.65
C ILE A 223 16.58 9.35 -10.71
N VAL A 224 16.10 8.14 -10.53
CA VAL A 224 15.10 7.51 -11.38
C VAL A 224 13.79 7.44 -10.62
N ARG A 225 12.77 8.13 -11.14
CA ARG A 225 11.41 7.94 -10.65
C ARG A 225 10.81 6.69 -11.24
N PHE A 226 10.07 5.94 -10.47
CA PHE A 226 9.32 4.81 -10.98
C PHE A 226 7.89 4.77 -10.46
N SER A 227 7.00 4.24 -11.28
CA SER A 227 5.63 3.90 -10.98
C SER A 227 5.26 2.68 -11.83
N GLN A 228 4.49 2.82 -12.86
CA GLN A 228 4.28 1.77 -13.88
C GLN A 228 5.50 1.62 -14.80
N THR A 229 6.19 2.72 -15.05
CA THR A 229 7.44 2.80 -15.82
C THR A 229 8.53 3.46 -14.99
N ALA A 230 9.77 3.25 -15.34
CA ALA A 230 10.91 3.93 -14.74
C ALA A 230 11.52 4.92 -15.73
N SER A 231 11.87 6.12 -15.26
CA SER A 231 12.55 7.15 -16.06
C SER A 231 13.34 8.11 -15.18
N PRO A 232 14.44 8.69 -15.64
CA PRO A 232 15.17 9.69 -14.89
C PRO A 232 14.27 10.90 -14.59
N VAL A 233 14.56 11.59 -13.48
CA VAL A 233 13.85 12.82 -13.10
C VAL A 233 14.09 13.93 -14.11
N LEU A 234 15.32 14.03 -14.63
CA LEU A 234 15.64 14.92 -15.74
C LEU A 234 15.66 14.10 -17.04
N PRO A 235 14.75 14.35 -17.99
CA PRO A 235 14.67 13.56 -19.23
C PRO A 235 15.94 13.63 -20.09
N ASP A 236 16.67 14.74 -20.02
CA ASP A 236 17.93 14.99 -20.72
C ASP A 236 19.14 14.29 -20.10
N SER A 237 18.99 13.69 -18.91
CA SER A 237 20.04 12.92 -18.21
C SER A 237 19.88 11.41 -18.35
N ALA A 238 19.07 10.94 -19.29
CA ALA A 238 18.91 9.50 -19.52
C ALA A 238 20.28 8.85 -19.79
N GLU A 239 20.58 7.75 -19.07
CA GLU A 239 21.82 6.99 -19.20
C GLU A 239 23.12 7.69 -18.77
N THR A 240 23.03 8.92 -18.24
CA THR A 240 24.19 9.71 -17.80
C THR A 240 24.23 9.87 -16.29
N TRP A 241 25.44 10.03 -15.77
CA TRP A 241 25.69 10.32 -14.37
C TRP A 241 25.79 11.83 -14.15
N LEU A 242 25.16 12.31 -13.10
CA LEU A 242 25.16 13.71 -12.68
C LEU A 242 26.21 13.92 -11.59
N GLU A 243 26.91 15.04 -11.60
CA GLU A 243 27.94 15.34 -10.61
C GLU A 243 27.33 15.97 -9.35
N ALA A 244 27.61 15.40 -8.18
CA ALA A 244 27.11 15.92 -6.91
C ALA A 244 27.76 17.26 -6.52
N ALA A 245 28.93 17.56 -7.08
CA ALA A 245 29.65 18.82 -6.86
C ALA A 245 29.03 20.01 -7.64
N ASP A 246 28.16 19.78 -8.62
CA ASP A 246 27.55 20.84 -9.42
C ASP A 246 26.22 21.31 -8.79
N PRO A 247 26.18 22.52 -8.17
CA PRO A 247 24.99 23.03 -7.51
C PRO A 247 23.82 23.26 -8.46
N GLU A 248 24.09 23.63 -9.74
CA GLU A 248 23.06 23.91 -10.73
C GLU A 248 22.36 22.61 -11.15
N VAL A 249 23.13 21.53 -11.29
CA VAL A 249 22.61 20.19 -11.58
C VAL A 249 21.77 19.69 -10.42
N VAL A 250 22.27 19.81 -9.20
CA VAL A 250 21.55 19.42 -7.97
C VAL A 250 20.24 20.18 -7.85
N ASP A 251 20.24 21.49 -8.05
CA ASP A 251 19.03 22.31 -7.98
C ASP A 251 18.01 21.93 -9.06
N ARG A 252 18.44 21.67 -10.30
CA ARG A 252 17.55 21.20 -11.38
C ARG A 252 16.89 19.87 -11.04
N VAL A 253 17.66 18.92 -10.51
CA VAL A 253 17.13 17.60 -10.11
C VAL A 253 16.13 17.72 -8.98
N ILE A 254 16.41 18.52 -7.95
CA ILE A 254 15.49 18.76 -6.83
C ILE A 254 14.21 19.42 -7.33
N GLN A 255 14.31 20.45 -8.17
CA GLN A 255 13.13 21.09 -8.76
C GLN A 255 12.36 20.14 -9.67
N GLY A 256 13.06 19.31 -10.45
CA GLY A 256 12.45 18.25 -11.25
C GLY A 256 11.66 17.26 -10.39
N SER A 257 12.26 16.81 -9.29
CA SER A 257 11.62 15.90 -8.32
C SER A 257 10.38 16.52 -7.70
N ARG A 258 10.41 17.80 -7.34
CA ARG A 258 9.26 18.51 -6.75
C ARG A 258 8.08 18.71 -7.71
N ARG A 259 8.29 18.60 -9.01
CA ARG A 259 7.23 18.69 -10.05
C ARG A 259 6.58 17.34 -10.35
N LEU A 260 7.13 16.25 -9.84
CA LEU A 260 6.58 14.92 -10.07
C LEU A 260 5.23 14.78 -9.37
N VAL A 261 4.26 14.20 -10.08
CA VAL A 261 2.94 13.90 -9.55
C VAL A 261 2.83 12.39 -9.32
N PRO A 262 2.65 11.93 -8.07
CA PRO A 262 2.46 10.52 -7.78
C PRO A 262 1.21 9.97 -8.47
N ASN A 263 1.38 8.91 -9.27
CA ASN A 263 0.28 8.30 -10.01
C ASN A 263 0.59 6.85 -10.42
N GLY A 264 -0.46 6.07 -10.67
CA GLY A 264 -0.35 4.71 -11.17
C GLY A 264 -0.01 3.68 -10.10
N GLY A 265 0.32 2.47 -10.55
CA GLY A 265 0.76 1.36 -9.71
C GLY A 265 2.28 1.36 -9.50
N THR A 266 2.79 0.42 -8.71
CA THR A 266 4.21 0.28 -8.37
C THR A 266 4.81 -0.91 -9.11
N SER A 267 5.76 -0.68 -10.03
CA SER A 267 6.55 -1.70 -10.72
C SER A 267 8.00 -1.66 -10.27
N LEU A 268 8.35 -2.47 -9.30
CA LEU A 268 9.74 -2.61 -8.85
C LEU A 268 10.60 -3.33 -9.92
N HIS A 269 9.98 -4.17 -10.76
CA HIS A 269 10.63 -4.80 -11.91
C HIS A 269 11.22 -3.76 -12.87
N ASN A 270 10.41 -2.75 -13.26
CA ASN A 270 10.86 -1.69 -14.16
C ASN A 270 11.90 -0.77 -13.48
N ALA A 271 11.77 -0.55 -12.16
CA ALA A 271 12.77 0.19 -11.39
C ALA A 271 14.13 -0.52 -11.41
N PHE A 272 14.18 -1.82 -11.13
CA PHE A 272 15.44 -2.58 -11.14
C PHE A 272 15.99 -2.81 -12.56
N ALA A 273 15.13 -2.95 -13.57
CA ALA A 273 15.55 -3.02 -14.96
C ALA A 273 16.29 -1.74 -15.40
N SER A 274 15.88 -0.56 -14.90
CA SER A 274 16.55 0.71 -15.20
C SER A 274 17.96 0.82 -14.64
N VAL A 275 18.34 0.01 -13.64
CA VAL A 275 19.72 -0.05 -13.14
C VAL A 275 20.70 -0.50 -14.22
N LYS A 276 20.24 -1.34 -15.14
CA LYS A 276 21.05 -1.90 -16.23
C LYS A 276 21.34 -0.90 -17.36
N THR A 277 20.57 0.18 -17.46
CA THR A 277 20.75 1.18 -18.52
C THR A 277 21.88 2.16 -18.23
N LEU A 278 22.28 2.28 -16.97
CA LEU A 278 23.37 3.19 -16.57
C LEU A 278 24.74 2.55 -16.79
N THR A 279 25.63 3.30 -17.45
CA THR A 279 27.03 2.89 -17.69
C THR A 279 28.01 3.97 -17.24
N PRO A 280 28.97 3.65 -16.35
CA PRO A 280 29.13 2.39 -15.59
C PRO A 280 27.97 2.16 -14.61
N ARG A 281 27.82 0.91 -14.14
CA ARG A 281 26.77 0.55 -13.18
C ARG A 281 26.89 1.31 -11.85
N PRO A 282 25.79 1.54 -11.14
CA PRO A 282 25.85 2.09 -9.78
C PRO A 282 26.62 1.15 -8.84
N ASP A 283 27.28 1.73 -7.88
CA ASP A 283 27.92 1.00 -6.78
C ASP A 283 27.10 1.08 -5.47
N ASN A 284 26.05 1.88 -5.46
CA ASN A 284 25.13 2.00 -4.34
C ASN A 284 23.73 2.40 -4.82
N ILE A 285 22.70 1.72 -4.31
CA ILE A 285 21.31 2.01 -4.66
C ILE A 285 20.55 2.43 -3.40
N PHE A 286 19.80 3.53 -3.47
CA PHE A 286 18.81 3.93 -2.48
C PHE A 286 17.42 3.76 -3.07
N LEU A 287 16.62 2.90 -2.46
CA LEU A 287 15.24 2.64 -2.84
C LEU A 287 14.30 3.31 -1.85
N ILE A 288 13.57 4.34 -2.30
CA ILE A 288 12.53 5.02 -1.51
C ILE A 288 11.19 4.51 -2.03
N THR A 289 10.48 3.76 -1.21
CA THR A 289 9.19 3.14 -1.56
C THR A 289 8.28 3.03 -0.33
N ASP A 290 7.05 2.62 -0.51
CA ASP A 290 6.08 2.51 0.58
C ASP A 290 5.50 1.11 0.79
N GLY A 291 5.72 0.20 -0.14
CA GLY A 291 5.17 -1.14 -0.03
C GLY A 291 5.56 -2.07 -1.18
N LEU A 292 5.09 -3.30 -1.11
CA LEU A 292 5.33 -4.30 -2.14
C LEU A 292 4.72 -3.88 -3.49
N PRO A 293 5.35 -4.24 -4.62
CA PRO A 293 4.88 -3.84 -5.94
C PRO A 293 3.49 -4.38 -6.25
N THR A 294 2.70 -3.57 -6.95
CA THR A 294 1.35 -3.92 -7.39
C THR A 294 1.31 -4.48 -8.80
N GLN A 295 2.43 -4.43 -9.52
CA GLN A 295 2.56 -4.96 -10.87
C GLN A 295 3.99 -5.43 -11.15
N GLY A 296 4.14 -6.28 -12.16
CA GLY A 296 5.43 -6.68 -12.72
C GLY A 296 5.86 -5.74 -13.84
N ARG A 297 6.40 -6.30 -14.93
CA ARG A 297 6.77 -5.54 -16.14
C ARG A 297 5.56 -4.83 -16.76
N GLU A 298 4.41 -5.51 -16.77
CA GLU A 298 3.15 -5.01 -17.35
C GLU A 298 2.14 -4.72 -16.23
N PRO A 299 1.17 -3.82 -16.48
CA PRO A 299 0.09 -3.57 -15.54
C PRO A 299 -0.75 -4.82 -15.30
N PRO A 300 -1.29 -4.99 -14.09
CA PRO A 300 -2.11 -6.14 -13.76
C PRO A 300 -3.43 -6.12 -14.55
N ARG A 301 -3.93 -7.30 -14.92
CA ARG A 301 -5.23 -7.45 -15.60
C ARG A 301 -6.41 -7.15 -14.65
N SER A 302 -6.22 -7.27 -13.35
CA SER A 302 -7.23 -7.03 -12.32
C SER A 302 -7.03 -5.68 -11.64
N ARG A 303 -8.13 -5.04 -11.22
CA ARG A 303 -8.10 -3.78 -10.47
C ARG A 303 -7.53 -3.94 -9.06
N THR A 304 -7.60 -5.13 -8.49
CA THR A 304 -7.10 -5.46 -7.15
C THR A 304 -5.99 -6.49 -7.26
N VAL A 305 -4.93 -6.30 -6.48
CA VAL A 305 -3.78 -7.19 -6.44
C VAL A 305 -3.66 -7.76 -5.04
N SER A 306 -3.79 -9.08 -4.92
CA SER A 306 -3.69 -9.77 -3.62
C SER A 306 -2.26 -9.69 -3.06
N GLY A 307 -2.11 -9.83 -1.73
CA GLY A 307 -0.80 -9.87 -1.08
C GLY A 307 0.14 -10.93 -1.66
N ARG A 308 -0.37 -12.12 -1.98
CA ARG A 308 0.40 -13.18 -2.65
C ARG A 308 0.88 -12.76 -4.06
N ALA A 309 0.07 -12.03 -4.80
CA ALA A 309 0.48 -11.54 -6.11
C ALA A 309 1.54 -10.43 -5.97
N ARG A 310 1.42 -9.54 -5.00
CA ARG A 310 2.41 -8.52 -4.69
C ARG A 310 3.76 -9.14 -4.32
N LEU A 311 3.76 -10.19 -3.48
CA LEU A 311 4.96 -10.92 -3.13
C LEU A 311 5.61 -11.60 -4.35
N ARG A 312 4.82 -12.20 -5.26
CA ARG A 312 5.35 -12.75 -6.51
C ARG A 312 5.98 -11.66 -7.39
N HIS A 313 5.32 -10.50 -7.53
CA HIS A 313 5.88 -9.38 -8.28
C HIS A 313 7.19 -8.89 -7.67
N PHE A 314 7.29 -8.85 -6.35
CA PHE A 314 8.53 -8.52 -5.64
C PHE A 314 9.64 -9.54 -5.97
N ASN A 315 9.39 -10.83 -5.78
CA ASN A 315 10.38 -11.86 -6.04
C ASN A 315 10.86 -11.85 -7.52
N ASN A 316 9.93 -11.72 -8.46
CA ASN A 316 10.29 -11.62 -9.89
C ASN A 316 11.09 -10.35 -10.20
N SER A 317 10.88 -9.25 -9.45
CA SER A 317 11.64 -8.02 -9.65
C SER A 317 13.10 -8.15 -9.21
N LEU A 318 13.41 -9.03 -8.25
CA LEU A 318 14.78 -9.28 -7.79
C LEU A 318 15.66 -9.90 -8.88
N GLU A 319 15.07 -10.62 -9.84
CA GLU A 319 15.79 -11.19 -10.98
C GLU A 319 16.39 -10.10 -11.90
N GLU A 320 15.78 -8.90 -11.90
CA GLU A 320 16.28 -7.76 -12.66
C GLU A 320 17.40 -6.99 -11.97
N LEU A 321 17.53 -7.16 -10.66
CA LEU A 321 18.57 -6.46 -9.90
C LEU A 321 19.96 -7.06 -10.17
N PRO A 322 20.93 -6.26 -10.67
CA PRO A 322 22.30 -6.74 -10.82
C PRO A 322 22.92 -7.11 -9.47
N GLY A 323 23.58 -8.27 -9.41
CA GLY A 323 24.26 -8.71 -8.20
C GLY A 323 25.44 -7.83 -7.80
N GLY A 324 25.77 -7.83 -6.51
CA GLY A 324 26.95 -7.14 -5.96
C GLY A 324 26.78 -5.65 -5.72
N ILE A 325 25.55 -5.10 -5.82
CA ILE A 325 25.25 -3.70 -5.53
C ILE A 325 24.43 -3.62 -4.25
N PRO A 326 24.89 -2.90 -3.21
CA PRO A 326 24.12 -2.66 -2.00
C PRO A 326 22.82 -1.90 -2.29
N VAL A 327 21.71 -2.38 -1.73
CA VAL A 327 20.41 -1.71 -1.82
C VAL A 327 20.01 -1.21 -0.44
N ASN A 328 20.01 0.10 -0.27
CA ASN A 328 19.55 0.76 0.95
C ASN A 328 18.07 1.14 0.79
N VAL A 329 17.23 0.61 1.65
CA VAL A 329 15.79 0.82 1.54
C VAL A 329 15.31 1.84 2.56
N VAL A 330 14.62 2.85 2.09
CA VAL A 330 13.83 3.80 2.91
C VAL A 330 12.36 3.47 2.70
N LEU A 331 11.77 2.78 3.66
CA LEU A 331 10.37 2.39 3.62
C LEU A 331 9.47 3.43 4.30
N LEU A 332 8.54 4.00 3.56
CA LEU A 332 7.49 4.90 4.03
C LEU A 332 6.17 4.12 4.10
N PRO A 333 5.87 3.39 5.18
CA PRO A 333 4.90 2.31 5.17
C PRO A 333 3.49 2.76 4.81
N ILE A 334 2.75 1.84 4.17
CA ILE A 334 1.34 1.97 3.83
C ILE A 334 0.51 0.99 4.67
N GLU A 335 -0.70 1.41 5.03
CA GLU A 335 -1.68 0.55 5.69
C GLU A 335 -1.97 -0.72 4.86
N GLY A 336 -2.06 -1.86 5.54
CA GLY A 336 -2.45 -3.13 4.92
C GLY A 336 -1.33 -3.91 4.21
N ASP A 337 -0.07 -3.43 4.24
CA ASP A 337 1.07 -4.14 3.67
C ASP A 337 2.06 -4.61 4.75
N ALA A 338 1.63 -5.58 5.54
CA ALA A 338 2.44 -6.11 6.64
C ALA A 338 3.72 -6.84 6.19
N GLN A 339 3.78 -7.31 4.95
CA GLN A 339 4.92 -8.07 4.42
C GLN A 339 6.03 -7.16 3.88
N ALA A 340 5.73 -5.91 3.53
CA ALA A 340 6.68 -5.01 2.91
C ALA A 340 7.95 -4.81 3.76
N ALA A 341 7.80 -4.55 5.04
CA ALA A 341 8.94 -4.32 5.93
C ALA A 341 9.88 -5.53 5.98
N THR A 342 9.32 -6.74 6.08
CA THR A 342 10.11 -7.99 6.14
C THR A 342 10.85 -8.24 4.83
N GLU A 343 10.19 -8.08 3.69
CA GLU A 343 10.80 -8.41 2.40
C GLU A 343 11.85 -7.36 1.99
N PHE A 344 11.62 -6.08 2.25
CA PHE A 344 12.62 -5.05 2.00
C PHE A 344 13.79 -5.11 2.98
N TRP A 345 13.57 -5.50 4.23
CA TRP A 345 14.65 -5.78 5.17
C TRP A 345 15.52 -6.94 4.69
N ARG A 346 14.92 -8.04 4.21
CA ARG A 346 15.65 -9.18 3.62
C ARG A 346 16.44 -8.77 2.39
N LEU A 347 15.86 -7.95 1.51
CA LEU A 347 16.56 -7.41 0.34
C LEU A 347 17.80 -6.62 0.76
N ALA A 348 17.66 -5.68 1.69
CA ALA A 348 18.77 -4.89 2.18
C ALA A 348 19.86 -5.79 2.79
N GLN A 349 19.49 -6.75 3.62
CA GLN A 349 20.44 -7.68 4.23
C GLN A 349 21.15 -8.56 3.18
N ALA A 350 20.42 -9.12 2.22
CA ALA A 350 20.98 -9.96 1.16
C ALA A 350 21.95 -9.21 0.25
N THR A 351 21.75 -7.91 0.06
CA THR A 351 22.61 -7.04 -0.77
C THR A 351 23.67 -6.29 0.04
N GLN A 352 23.78 -6.53 1.35
CA GLN A 352 24.68 -5.79 2.26
C GLN A 352 24.41 -4.28 2.33
N GLY A 353 23.18 -3.89 2.02
CA GLY A 353 22.66 -2.54 2.22
C GLY A 353 22.05 -2.33 3.60
N SER A 354 21.33 -1.25 3.77
CA SER A 354 20.64 -0.87 5.00
C SER A 354 19.13 -0.77 4.81
N PHE A 355 18.37 -0.95 5.89
CA PHE A 355 16.92 -0.77 5.89
C PHE A 355 16.53 0.21 6.97
N ILE A 356 15.76 1.23 6.60
CA ILE A 356 15.16 2.16 7.55
C ILE A 356 13.67 2.36 7.24
N SER A 357 12.88 2.48 8.30
CA SER A 357 11.51 2.95 8.22
C SER A 357 11.40 4.18 9.12
N PRO A 358 11.61 5.38 8.55
CA PRO A 358 11.75 6.59 9.32
C PRO A 358 10.42 7.04 9.93
N SER A 359 10.49 7.75 11.05
CA SER A 359 9.36 8.43 11.68
C SER A 359 8.82 9.56 10.78
N ARG A 360 7.63 10.10 11.12
CA ARG A 360 6.96 11.12 10.27
C ARG A 360 7.68 12.45 10.21
N ASP A 361 8.49 12.75 11.21
CA ASP A 361 9.27 13.97 11.38
C ASP A 361 10.69 13.90 10.76
N TRP A 362 11.07 12.75 10.18
CA TRP A 362 12.34 12.54 9.50
C TRP A 362 12.22 12.84 7.98
N PRO A 363 13.24 13.36 7.29
CA PRO A 363 14.56 13.82 7.73
C PRO A 363 14.53 15.15 8.45
#